data_ef3a13fabb7949d77c897422cdfcb8be
#
_entry.id   ef3a13fabb7949d77c897422cdfcb8be
#
_cell.length_a   1.000
_cell.length_b   1.000
_cell.length_c   1.000
_cell.angle_alpha   90.00
_cell.angle_beta   90.00
_cell.angle_gamma   90.00
#
_symmetry.space_group_name_H-M   'P 1'
#
loop_
_entity.id
_entity.type
_entity.pdbx_description
1 polymer ?
#
loop_
_entity_poly.entity_id
_entity_poly.type
_entity_poly.pdbx_seq_one_letter_code
_entity_poly.pdbx_strand_id
1 'polypeptide(L)'
;LPLTDSVIQELQLFNKNDSSLIFASKIKEEVAYCFTKPWKKALKDAEIKDFRFHDLRHSCASYLAQSGASLLEIADVLGHKQISVTKRYAHLCIEHKSSLINRVMGSI
;
A
#
# COMPACT_ATOMS: atom_id res chain seq x y z
N LEU A 1 -0.54 -7.04 8.46
CA LEU A 1 -0.03 -5.95 7.64
C LEU A 1 0.96 -5.12 8.45
N PRO A 2 2.25 -5.13 8.10
CA PRO A 2 3.23 -4.34 8.85
C PRO A 2 3.05 -2.84 8.59
N LEU A 3 3.28 -2.05 9.63
CA LEU A 3 3.23 -0.59 9.57
C LEU A 3 4.60 -0.01 9.88
N THR A 4 4.99 1.05 9.16
CA THR A 4 6.22 1.76 9.47
C THR A 4 6.06 2.57 10.76
N ASP A 5 7.17 2.90 11.42
CA ASP A 5 7.14 3.69 12.65
C ASP A 5 6.50 5.06 12.43
N SER A 6 6.75 5.69 11.29
CA SER A 6 6.15 6.98 10.96
C SER A 6 4.63 6.89 10.81
N VAL A 7 4.13 5.80 10.21
CA VAL A 7 2.68 5.58 10.09
C VAL A 7 2.06 5.35 11.47
N ILE A 8 2.71 4.58 12.32
CA ILE A 8 2.23 4.34 13.68
C ILE A 8 2.13 5.66 14.46
N GLN A 9 3.14 6.51 14.36
CA GLN A 9 3.13 7.82 15.01
C GLN A 9 1.97 8.69 14.53
N GLU A 10 1.72 8.72 13.23
CA GLU A 10 0.61 9.48 12.66
C GLU A 10 -0.74 8.93 13.14
N LEU A 11 -0.92 7.62 13.17
CA LEU A 11 -2.17 7.00 13.62
C LEU A 11 -2.44 7.27 15.10
N GLN A 12 -1.40 7.38 15.93
CA GLN A 12 -1.55 7.69 17.36
C GLN A 12 -2.16 9.08 17.59
N LEU A 13 -1.97 10.01 16.66
CA LEU A 13 -2.55 11.34 16.75
C LEU A 13 -4.09 11.32 16.66
N PHE A 14 -4.66 10.28 16.09
CA PHE A 14 -6.11 10.12 15.93
C PHE A 14 -6.78 9.34 17.06
N ASN A 15 -6.01 8.80 17.99
CA ASN A 15 -6.53 7.98 19.09
C ASN A 15 -7.01 8.83 20.27
N LYS A 16 -7.97 9.74 20.00
CA LYS A 16 -8.49 10.68 21.00
C LYS A 16 -9.92 10.39 21.42
N ASN A 17 -10.55 9.36 20.84
CA ASN A 17 -11.94 9.00 21.07
C ASN A 17 -12.05 7.61 21.69
N ASP A 18 -13.15 7.35 22.40
CA ASP A 18 -13.45 6.04 22.97
C ASP A 18 -13.94 5.04 21.90
N SER A 19 -13.96 5.45 20.64
CA SER A 19 -14.36 4.59 19.52
C SER A 19 -13.29 3.54 19.23
N SER A 20 -13.73 2.34 18.85
CA SER A 20 -12.83 1.30 18.34
C SER A 20 -12.28 1.62 16.94
N LEU A 21 -12.80 2.64 16.27
CA LEU A 21 -12.37 3.07 14.95
C LEU A 21 -11.40 4.24 15.05
N ILE A 22 -10.28 4.17 14.32
CA ILE A 22 -9.30 5.26 14.24
C ILE A 22 -9.92 6.44 13.48
N PHE A 23 -10.59 6.15 12.37
CA PHE A 23 -11.24 7.14 11.52
C PHE A 23 -12.76 6.98 11.62
N ALA A 24 -13.33 7.44 12.71
CA ALA A 24 -14.76 7.38 12.93
C ALA A 24 -15.47 8.59 12.31
N SER A 25 -16.74 8.43 11.98
CA SER A 25 -17.60 9.52 11.56
C SER A 25 -17.74 10.55 12.70
N LYS A 26 -17.73 11.85 12.36
CA LYS A 26 -17.94 12.92 13.34
C LYS A 26 -19.36 12.92 13.91
N ILE A 27 -20.30 12.31 13.20
CA ILE A 27 -21.71 12.28 13.58
C ILE A 27 -22.02 11.03 14.41
N LYS A 28 -21.45 9.88 14.03
CA LYS A 28 -21.64 8.59 14.70
C LYS A 28 -20.30 7.93 14.93
N GLU A 29 -19.89 7.80 16.19
CA GLU A 29 -18.58 7.23 16.57
C GLU A 29 -18.41 5.77 16.17
N GLU A 30 -19.50 5.03 15.97
CA GLU A 30 -19.48 3.63 15.60
C GLU A 30 -19.37 3.40 14.09
N VAL A 31 -19.49 4.46 13.30
CA VAL A 31 -19.47 4.39 11.83
C VAL A 31 -18.16 4.98 11.30
N ALA A 32 -17.53 4.27 10.36
CA ALA A 32 -16.31 4.74 9.72
C ALA A 32 -16.55 6.03 8.96
N TYR A 33 -15.54 6.91 8.98
CA TYR A 33 -15.57 8.16 8.23
C TYR A 33 -15.60 7.89 6.72
N CYS A 34 -16.54 8.52 6.02
CA CYS A 34 -16.60 8.44 4.56
C CYS A 34 -15.67 9.50 3.95
N PHE A 35 -14.61 9.07 3.31
CA PHE A 35 -13.58 9.96 2.74
C PHE A 35 -13.74 10.25 1.24
N THR A 36 -14.86 9.85 0.63
CA THR A 36 -15.06 9.99 -0.83
C THR A 36 -14.95 11.45 -1.29
N LYS A 37 -15.63 12.38 -0.62
CA LYS A 37 -15.58 13.80 -0.99
C LYS A 37 -14.19 14.41 -0.76
N PRO A 38 -13.54 14.22 0.40
CA PRO A 38 -12.17 14.71 0.61
C PRO A 38 -11.18 14.13 -0.38
N TRP A 39 -11.32 12.85 -0.75
CA TRP A 39 -10.47 12.21 -1.75
C TRP A 39 -10.59 12.87 -3.12
N LYS A 40 -11.83 13.07 -3.57
CA LYS A 40 -12.10 13.74 -4.85
C LYS A 40 -11.57 15.17 -4.89
N LYS A 41 -11.71 15.90 -3.77
CA LYS A 41 -11.17 17.25 -3.66
C LYS A 41 -9.64 17.25 -3.73
N ALA A 42 -9.00 16.33 -3.03
CA ALA A 42 -7.54 16.20 -3.04
C ALA A 42 -7.01 15.92 -4.45
N LEU A 43 -7.67 15.03 -5.20
CA LEU A 43 -7.30 14.74 -6.58
C LEU A 43 -7.44 15.96 -7.48
N LYS A 44 -8.53 16.72 -7.32
CA LYS A 44 -8.79 17.94 -8.09
C LYS A 44 -7.72 19.00 -7.78
N ASP A 45 -7.42 19.23 -6.52
CA ASP A 45 -6.41 20.20 -6.09
C ASP A 45 -5.01 19.83 -6.58
N ALA A 46 -4.71 18.53 -6.67
CA ALA A 46 -3.44 18.02 -7.17
C ALA A 46 -3.40 17.88 -8.71
N GLU A 47 -4.51 18.18 -9.38
CA GLU A 47 -4.65 18.04 -10.85
C GLU A 47 -4.39 16.60 -11.35
N ILE A 48 -4.77 15.61 -10.54
CA ILE A 48 -4.65 14.19 -10.88
C ILE A 48 -5.99 13.69 -11.41
N LYS A 49 -5.97 13.07 -12.58
CA LYS A 49 -7.15 12.49 -13.23
C LYS A 49 -7.06 10.98 -13.26
N ASP A 50 -8.23 10.32 -13.29
CA ASP A 50 -8.34 8.86 -13.47
C ASP A 50 -7.55 8.05 -12.44
N PHE A 51 -7.53 8.52 -11.19
CA PHE A 51 -6.84 7.85 -10.10
C PHE A 51 -7.83 7.54 -8.97
N ARG A 52 -8.01 6.25 -8.67
CA ARG A 52 -8.90 5.78 -7.61
C ARG A 52 -8.12 5.57 -6.33
N PHE A 53 -8.81 5.63 -5.19
CA PHE A 53 -8.16 5.37 -3.90
C PHE A 53 -7.50 3.99 -3.86
N HIS A 54 -8.15 2.98 -4.43
CA HIS A 54 -7.60 1.61 -4.49
C HIS A 54 -6.31 1.54 -5.31
N ASP A 55 -6.08 2.48 -6.22
CA ASP A 55 -4.85 2.52 -7.03
C ASP A 55 -3.60 2.80 -6.19
N LEU A 56 -3.75 3.36 -4.98
CA LEU A 56 -2.64 3.48 -4.03
C LEU A 56 -2.05 2.12 -3.68
N ARG A 57 -2.90 1.09 -3.61
CA ARG A 57 -2.48 -0.28 -3.35
C ARG A 57 -1.64 -0.81 -4.51
N HIS A 58 -2.03 -0.52 -5.75
CA HIS A 58 -1.24 -0.88 -6.93
C HIS A 58 0.10 -0.17 -6.95
N SER A 59 0.13 1.10 -6.58
CA SER A 59 1.38 1.87 -6.47
C SER A 59 2.31 1.27 -5.44
N CYS A 60 1.80 0.89 -4.29
CA CYS A 60 2.58 0.23 -3.25
C CYS A 60 3.20 -1.07 -3.76
N ALA A 61 2.42 -1.91 -4.43
CA ALA A 61 2.90 -3.16 -5.00
C ALA A 61 4.00 -2.90 -6.04
N SER A 62 3.84 -1.89 -6.88
CA SER A 62 4.85 -1.51 -7.88
C SER A 62 6.15 -1.06 -7.24
N TYR A 63 6.10 -0.23 -6.21
CA TYR A 63 7.29 0.19 -5.48
C TYR A 63 8.01 -0.98 -4.82
N LEU A 64 7.26 -1.88 -4.19
CA LEU A 64 7.85 -3.07 -3.59
C LEU A 64 8.54 -3.95 -4.62
N ALA A 65 7.91 -4.17 -5.77
CA ALA A 65 8.48 -4.96 -6.86
C ALA A 65 9.76 -4.33 -7.40
N GLN A 66 9.77 -3.02 -7.61
CA GLN A 66 10.94 -2.29 -8.09
C GLN A 66 12.07 -2.27 -7.07
N SER A 67 11.74 -2.33 -5.79
CA SER A 67 12.73 -2.34 -4.70
C SER A 67 13.31 -3.72 -4.43
N GLY A 68 12.85 -4.75 -5.15
CA GLY A 68 13.40 -6.08 -5.05
C GLY A 68 12.60 -7.08 -4.23
N ALA A 69 11.40 -6.72 -3.82
CA ALA A 69 10.52 -7.65 -3.10
C ALA A 69 10.07 -8.79 -4.02
N SER A 70 9.98 -9.99 -3.47
CA SER A 70 9.43 -11.15 -4.18
C SER A 70 7.91 -11.05 -4.28
N LEU A 71 7.31 -11.83 -5.20
CA LEU A 71 5.85 -11.86 -5.32
C LEU A 71 5.18 -12.36 -4.03
N LEU A 72 5.80 -13.27 -3.30
CA LEU A 72 5.29 -13.75 -2.02
C LEU A 72 5.29 -12.65 -0.97
N GLU A 73 6.37 -11.88 -0.91
CA GLU A 73 6.47 -10.75 0.02
C GLU A 73 5.42 -9.68 -0.29
N ILE A 74 5.23 -9.36 -1.57
CA ILE A 74 4.21 -8.39 -1.99
C ILE A 74 2.82 -8.91 -1.61
N ALA A 75 2.52 -10.18 -1.85
CA ALA A 75 1.25 -10.78 -1.50
C ALA A 75 0.99 -10.71 0.01
N ASP A 76 2.01 -10.97 0.83
CA ASP A 76 1.90 -10.89 2.28
C ASP A 76 1.62 -9.47 2.76
N VAL A 77 2.36 -8.49 2.25
CA VAL A 77 2.19 -7.08 2.63
C VAL A 77 0.80 -6.58 2.27
N LEU A 78 0.30 -6.94 1.09
CA LEU A 78 -1.00 -6.48 0.61
C LEU A 78 -2.16 -7.36 1.07
N GLY A 79 -1.89 -8.49 1.71
CA GLY A 79 -2.93 -9.39 2.17
C GLY A 79 -3.63 -10.16 1.06
N HIS A 80 -2.94 -10.41 -0.06
CA HIS A 80 -3.49 -11.25 -1.13
C HIS A 80 -3.58 -12.69 -0.69
N LYS A 81 -4.76 -13.29 -0.75
CA LYS A 81 -4.97 -14.69 -0.41
C LYS A 81 -4.42 -15.64 -1.47
N GLN A 82 -4.36 -15.18 -2.72
CA GLN A 82 -3.87 -15.95 -3.86
C GLN A 82 -2.76 -15.17 -4.54
N ILE A 83 -1.65 -15.83 -4.81
CA ILE A 83 -0.51 -15.22 -5.47
C ILE A 83 -0.83 -14.81 -6.92
N SER A 84 -1.83 -15.42 -7.54
CA SER A 84 -2.26 -15.05 -8.88
C SER A 84 -2.65 -13.57 -9.00
N VAL A 85 -3.18 -12.98 -7.94
CA VAL A 85 -3.51 -11.54 -7.90
C VAL A 85 -2.24 -10.70 -7.97
N THR A 86 -1.15 -11.19 -7.38
CA THR A 86 0.14 -10.48 -7.33
C THR A 86 0.93 -10.63 -8.63
N LYS A 87 0.65 -11.63 -9.44
CA LYS A 87 1.39 -11.92 -10.69
C LYS A 87 1.39 -10.76 -11.68
N ARG A 88 0.41 -9.85 -11.61
CA ARG A 88 0.39 -8.66 -12.47
C ARG A 88 1.62 -7.77 -12.31
N TYR A 89 2.34 -7.92 -11.19
CA TYR A 89 3.56 -7.16 -10.91
C TYR A 89 4.84 -7.91 -11.23
N ALA A 90 4.73 -9.14 -11.77
CA ALA A 90 5.88 -10.02 -12.03
C ALA A 90 6.89 -9.37 -12.99
N HIS A 91 6.42 -8.62 -13.98
CA HIS A 91 7.30 -7.94 -14.95
C HIS A 91 8.23 -6.93 -14.29
N LEU A 92 7.83 -6.34 -13.16
CA LEU A 92 8.65 -5.38 -12.42
C LEU A 92 9.76 -6.05 -11.60
N CYS A 93 9.67 -7.36 -11.39
CA CYS A 93 10.64 -8.14 -10.63
C CYS A 93 11.78 -8.72 -11.48
N ILE A 94 11.72 -8.61 -12.80
CA ILE A 94 12.68 -9.24 -13.72
C ILE A 94 14.10 -8.70 -13.50
N GLU A 95 14.27 -7.38 -13.43
CA GLU A 95 15.58 -6.76 -13.22
C GLU A 95 16.22 -7.20 -11.90
N HIS A 96 15.39 -7.30 -10.86
CA HIS A 96 15.89 -7.78 -9.57
C HIS A 96 16.38 -9.23 -9.66
N LYS A 97 15.68 -10.08 -10.40
CA LYS A 97 16.08 -11.48 -10.58
C LYS A 97 17.44 -11.59 -11.27
N SER A 98 17.65 -10.81 -12.34
CA SER A 98 18.93 -10.76 -13.04
C SER A 98 20.04 -10.28 -12.12
N SER A 99 19.79 -9.21 -11.39
CA SER A 99 20.75 -8.67 -10.43
C SER A 99 21.09 -9.67 -9.32
N LEU A 100 20.11 -10.40 -8.82
CA LEU A 100 20.29 -11.43 -7.80
C LEU A 100 21.17 -12.56 -8.30
N ILE A 101 20.91 -13.07 -9.51
CA ILE A 101 21.70 -14.14 -10.11
C ILE A 101 23.14 -13.68 -10.29
N ASN A 102 23.36 -12.50 -10.84
CA ASN A 102 24.71 -11.97 -11.04
C ASN A 102 25.46 -11.79 -9.72
N ARG A 103 24.78 -11.31 -8.68
CA ARG A 103 25.40 -11.09 -7.38
C ARG A 103 25.78 -12.39 -6.68
N VAL A 104 24.90 -13.39 -6.74
CA VAL A 104 25.10 -14.67 -6.04
C VAL A 104 25.95 -15.63 -6.86
N MET A 105 25.58 -15.84 -8.11
CA MET A 105 26.22 -16.86 -8.97
C MET A 105 27.44 -16.32 -9.73
N GLY A 106 27.48 -15.02 -9.96
CA GLY A 106 28.62 -14.38 -10.63
C GLY A 106 29.90 -14.37 -9.80
N SER A 107 29.81 -14.59 -8.49
CA SER A 107 30.96 -14.67 -7.59
C SER A 107 31.53 -16.09 -7.46
N ILE A 108 30.85 -17.05 -8.05
CA ILE A 108 31.30 -18.46 -8.08
C ILE A 108 32.19 -18.69 -9.29
#